data_cbe8a88af05efcaaba94c91d7d8b8e75
#
_entry.id   cbe8a88af05efcaaba94c91d7d8b8e75
#
_cell.length_a   1.000
_cell.length_b   1.000
_cell.length_c   1.000
_cell.angle_alpha   90.00
_cell.angle_beta   90.00
_cell.angle_gamma   90.00
#
_symmetry.space_group_name_H-M   'P 1'
#
loop_
_entity.id
_entity.type
_entity.pdbx_description
1 polymer ?
#
loop_
_entity_poly.entity_id
_entity_poly.type
_entity_poly.pdbx_seq_one_letter_code
_entity_poly.pdbx_strand_id
1 'polypeptide(L)'
;MSCQMNRPLTFPLLAAGFALLAACSSPAPKQESVQVPAAYRVKFDTTKGPFIVEVHRDWAPRGADRFYELVSEKFYDDLYFFRVIKGFVVQWGIHKDPAVTARWNGMVIPDDPVKESNQRGTITFATSGPNTRTTEPFINLADNKRLDARGFAPFGKVVEGMEVVDKLYAGYGDGPPQGEGVDQSKAEAQGNEYIEGRFPRLDKIVTARLEPAGAK
;
A
#
# COMPACT_ATOMS: atom_id res chain seq x y z
N MET A 1 90.31 20.06 -21.38
CA MET A 1 90.26 20.15 -22.82
C MET A 1 89.79 18.86 -23.36
N SER A 2 88.55 18.74 -23.70
CA SER A 2 87.99 17.64 -24.56
C SER A 2 86.55 17.97 -24.88
N CYS A 3 86.32 18.24 -26.13
CA CYS A 3 85.09 18.55 -26.77
C CYS A 3 84.29 17.23 -26.92
N GLN A 4 83.05 17.24 -26.47
CA GLN A 4 82.17 16.12 -26.81
C GLN A 4 80.93 16.63 -27.54
N MET A 5 80.81 16.12 -28.76
CA MET A 5 79.76 16.34 -29.70
C MET A 5 78.41 15.76 -29.29
N ASN A 6 77.38 16.62 -29.31
CA ASN A 6 75.99 16.23 -29.19
C ASN A 6 75.48 15.59 -30.47
N ARG A 7 74.93 14.39 -30.35
CA ARG A 7 74.17 13.73 -31.43
C ARG A 7 72.65 13.89 -31.13
N PRO A 8 71.81 14.25 -32.08
CA PRO A 8 70.39 14.29 -31.90
C PRO A 8 69.80 12.87 -32.04
N LEU A 9 68.99 12.48 -31.05
CA LEU A 9 68.12 11.30 -31.10
C LEU A 9 66.83 11.62 -31.83
N THR A 10 66.62 11.02 -32.96
CA THR A 10 65.36 11.00 -33.69
C THR A 10 64.41 9.95 -33.08
N PHE A 11 63.26 10.36 -32.51
CA PHE A 11 62.18 9.48 -32.13
C PHE A 11 61.19 9.31 -33.28
N PRO A 12 60.73 8.09 -33.59
CA PRO A 12 59.66 7.85 -34.54
C PRO A 12 58.30 8.16 -33.93
N LEU A 13 57.46 8.94 -34.60
CA LEU A 13 56.05 9.15 -34.30
C LEU A 13 55.26 7.85 -34.48
N LEU A 14 54.77 7.27 -33.37
CA LEU A 14 53.77 6.21 -33.44
C LEU A 14 52.38 6.89 -33.52
N ALA A 15 51.72 6.76 -34.66
CA ALA A 15 50.33 7.18 -34.85
C ALA A 15 49.43 6.16 -34.14
N ALA A 16 48.90 6.51 -32.96
CA ALA A 16 47.88 5.75 -32.27
C ALA A 16 46.50 6.03 -32.90
N GLY A 17 46.00 5.07 -33.64
CA GLY A 17 44.64 5.08 -34.17
C GLY A 17 43.61 4.96 -33.04
N PHE A 18 42.83 5.99 -32.82
CA PHE A 18 41.68 6.02 -31.91
C PHE A 18 40.51 5.32 -32.62
N ALA A 19 40.25 4.05 -32.26
CA ALA A 19 39.01 3.36 -32.65
C ALA A 19 37.84 3.90 -31.82
N LEU A 20 36.94 4.69 -32.43
CA LEU A 20 35.65 5.06 -31.82
C LEU A 20 34.79 3.79 -31.69
N LEU A 21 34.69 3.28 -30.49
CA LEU A 21 33.66 2.29 -30.12
C LEU A 21 32.32 3.05 -29.97
N ALA A 22 31.48 2.99 -31.01
CA ALA A 22 30.09 3.44 -30.91
C ALA A 22 29.34 2.49 -29.94
N ALA A 23 29.19 2.91 -28.69
CA ALA A 23 28.34 2.25 -27.71
C ALA A 23 26.89 2.41 -28.16
N CYS A 24 26.29 1.35 -28.70
CA CYS A 24 24.84 1.26 -28.91
C CYS A 24 24.16 1.25 -27.53
N SER A 25 23.75 2.43 -27.05
CA SER A 25 22.87 2.56 -25.88
C SER A 25 21.49 2.05 -26.28
N SER A 26 21.17 0.82 -25.93
CA SER A 26 19.80 0.32 -26.00
C SER A 26 18.92 1.20 -25.09
N PRO A 27 17.79 1.74 -25.59
CA PRO A 27 16.88 2.49 -24.73
C PRO A 27 16.38 1.59 -23.60
N ALA A 28 16.48 2.09 -22.35
CA ALA A 28 15.91 1.42 -21.20
C ALA A 28 14.41 1.14 -21.45
N PRO A 29 13.90 -0.04 -21.06
CA PRO A 29 12.48 -0.34 -21.22
C PRO A 29 11.68 0.77 -20.53
N LYS A 30 10.79 1.43 -21.27
CA LYS A 30 9.78 2.32 -20.68
C LYS A 30 8.98 1.48 -19.69
N GLN A 31 9.10 1.76 -18.40
CA GLN A 31 8.12 1.30 -17.43
C GLN A 31 6.77 1.89 -17.87
N GLU A 32 5.89 1.04 -18.39
CA GLU A 32 4.50 1.41 -18.59
C GLU A 32 3.95 1.78 -17.21
N SER A 33 3.69 3.07 -17.02
CA SER A 33 2.98 3.52 -15.83
C SER A 33 1.62 2.82 -15.83
N VAL A 34 1.38 1.95 -14.86
CA VAL A 34 0.08 1.29 -14.67
C VAL A 34 -0.94 2.41 -14.52
N GLN A 35 -1.78 2.57 -15.54
CA GLN A 35 -2.80 3.61 -15.52
C GLN A 35 -3.96 3.13 -14.65
N VAL A 36 -4.08 3.72 -13.44
CA VAL A 36 -5.18 3.39 -12.53
C VAL A 36 -6.51 3.85 -13.13
N PRO A 37 -7.52 2.96 -13.25
CA PRO A 37 -8.84 3.33 -13.77
C PRO A 37 -9.53 4.42 -12.94
N ALA A 38 -10.43 5.19 -13.57
CA ALA A 38 -11.22 6.21 -12.87
C ALA A 38 -12.13 5.60 -11.80
N ALA A 39 -12.62 4.39 -12.04
CA ALA A 39 -13.33 3.55 -11.06
C ALA A 39 -12.93 2.09 -11.27
N TYR A 40 -12.87 1.32 -10.19
CA TYR A 40 -12.58 -0.11 -10.23
C TYR A 40 -13.19 -0.83 -9.03
N ARG A 41 -13.32 -2.14 -9.13
CA ARG A 41 -13.88 -2.98 -8.08
C ARG A 41 -12.81 -3.94 -7.56
N VAL A 42 -12.84 -4.18 -6.26
CA VAL A 42 -11.96 -5.14 -5.59
C VAL A 42 -12.81 -6.13 -4.83
N LYS A 43 -12.68 -7.41 -5.18
CA LYS A 43 -13.28 -8.51 -4.44
C LYS A 43 -12.33 -8.95 -3.34
N PHE A 44 -12.84 -8.99 -2.12
CA PHE A 44 -12.20 -9.59 -0.96
C PHE A 44 -12.84 -10.94 -0.67
N ASP A 45 -12.08 -12.01 -0.71
CA ASP A 45 -12.48 -13.30 -0.16
C ASP A 45 -11.94 -13.39 1.27
N THR A 46 -12.80 -13.62 2.24
CA THR A 46 -12.44 -13.63 3.68
C THR A 46 -12.89 -14.90 4.37
N THR A 47 -12.46 -15.10 5.61
CA THR A 47 -12.91 -16.20 6.47
C THR A 47 -14.40 -16.15 6.81
N LYS A 48 -15.10 -15.02 6.56
CA LYS A 48 -16.55 -14.85 6.77
C LYS A 48 -17.37 -14.83 5.48
N GLY A 49 -16.71 -14.93 4.33
CA GLY A 49 -17.32 -14.83 3.01
C GLY A 49 -16.79 -13.65 2.21
N PRO A 50 -17.28 -13.46 0.99
CA PRO A 50 -16.81 -12.39 0.12
C PRO A 50 -17.52 -11.06 0.39
N PHE A 51 -16.82 -9.95 0.12
CA PHE A 51 -17.41 -8.62 -0.07
C PHE A 51 -16.70 -7.89 -1.20
N ILE A 52 -17.35 -6.88 -1.77
CA ILE A 52 -16.80 -6.09 -2.89
C ILE A 52 -16.75 -4.63 -2.51
N VAL A 53 -15.59 -4.01 -2.75
CA VAL A 53 -15.37 -2.57 -2.64
C VAL A 53 -15.33 -1.97 -4.04
N GLU A 54 -16.13 -0.93 -4.27
CA GLU A 54 -16.01 -0.08 -5.44
C GLU A 54 -15.22 1.16 -5.09
N VAL A 55 -14.17 1.43 -5.85
CA VAL A 55 -13.25 2.56 -5.67
C VAL A 55 -13.53 3.63 -6.72
N HIS A 56 -13.54 4.88 -6.29
CA HIS A 56 -13.74 6.08 -7.10
C HIS A 56 -12.52 6.98 -6.98
N ARG A 57 -11.70 7.00 -8.04
CA ARG A 57 -10.44 7.76 -8.03
C ARG A 57 -10.63 9.28 -7.86
N ASP A 58 -11.76 9.82 -8.31
CA ASP A 58 -12.10 11.23 -8.19
C ASP A 58 -12.45 11.66 -6.74
N TRP A 59 -12.82 10.72 -5.86
CA TRP A 59 -13.07 11.00 -4.44
C TRP A 59 -11.77 11.35 -3.70
N ALA A 60 -10.76 10.48 -3.81
CA ALA A 60 -9.46 10.64 -3.18
C ALA A 60 -8.38 9.94 -4.03
N PRO A 61 -7.81 10.65 -5.03
CA PRO A 61 -6.97 10.02 -6.06
C PRO A 61 -5.71 9.34 -5.51
N ARG A 62 -5.05 9.90 -4.51
CA ARG A 62 -3.83 9.31 -3.94
C ARG A 62 -4.14 8.04 -3.16
N GLY A 63 -5.22 8.06 -2.37
CA GLY A 63 -5.72 6.89 -1.67
C GLY A 63 -6.14 5.79 -2.64
N ALA A 64 -6.91 6.12 -3.68
CA ALA A 64 -7.33 5.17 -4.71
C ALA A 64 -6.13 4.55 -5.45
N ASP A 65 -5.15 5.35 -5.87
CA ASP A 65 -3.95 4.88 -6.56
C ASP A 65 -3.12 3.94 -5.67
N ARG A 66 -2.90 4.29 -4.39
CA ARG A 66 -2.23 3.44 -3.42
C ARG A 66 -2.96 2.12 -3.18
N PHE A 67 -4.28 2.17 -3.07
CA PHE A 67 -5.08 0.96 -2.87
C PHE A 67 -5.01 0.03 -4.09
N TYR A 68 -5.04 0.58 -5.30
CA TYR A 68 -4.85 -0.18 -6.55
C TYR A 68 -3.49 -0.88 -6.59
N GLU A 69 -2.42 -0.15 -6.24
CA GLU A 69 -1.05 -0.68 -6.15
C GLU A 69 -0.98 -1.87 -5.19
N LEU A 70 -1.45 -1.70 -3.95
CA LEU A 70 -1.42 -2.74 -2.92
C LEU A 70 -2.21 -4.00 -3.32
N VAL A 71 -3.40 -3.83 -3.94
CA VAL A 71 -4.20 -4.96 -4.44
C VAL A 71 -3.50 -5.65 -5.61
N SER A 72 -2.92 -4.89 -6.53
CA SER A 72 -2.18 -5.43 -7.69
C SER A 72 -0.98 -6.25 -7.28
N GLU A 73 -0.27 -5.83 -6.23
CA GLU A 73 0.86 -6.56 -5.62
C GLU A 73 0.43 -7.71 -4.70
N LYS A 74 -0.89 -7.95 -4.53
CA LYS A 74 -1.45 -8.95 -3.61
C LYS A 74 -1.03 -8.71 -2.15
N PHE A 75 -0.76 -7.46 -1.80
CA PHE A 75 -0.31 -7.07 -0.47
C PHE A 75 -1.26 -7.51 0.63
N TYR A 76 -2.58 -7.45 0.36
CA TYR A 76 -3.61 -7.77 1.35
C TYR A 76 -3.88 -9.27 1.53
N ASP A 77 -3.23 -10.16 0.78
CA ASP A 77 -3.41 -11.59 0.90
C ASP A 77 -2.95 -12.11 2.26
N ASP A 78 -3.82 -12.86 2.93
CA ASP A 78 -3.55 -13.51 4.22
C ASP A 78 -3.36 -12.51 5.38
N LEU A 79 -3.95 -11.30 5.28
CA LEU A 79 -3.90 -10.30 6.35
C LEU A 79 -5.11 -10.34 7.26
N TYR A 80 -4.88 -10.11 8.55
CA TYR A 80 -5.92 -10.05 9.56
C TYR A 80 -6.61 -8.69 9.61
N PHE A 81 -7.94 -8.73 9.89
CA PHE A 81 -8.66 -7.56 10.35
C PHE A 81 -8.29 -7.34 11.82
N PHE A 82 -7.15 -6.71 12.04
CA PHE A 82 -6.53 -6.66 13.37
C PHE A 82 -7.28 -5.74 14.35
N ARG A 83 -8.13 -4.85 13.86
CA ARG A 83 -8.93 -3.93 14.66
C ARG A 83 -10.35 -3.87 14.15
N VAL A 84 -11.29 -4.42 14.94
CA VAL A 84 -12.72 -4.42 14.63
C VAL A 84 -13.48 -3.86 15.83
N ILE A 85 -14.06 -2.66 15.66
CA ILE A 85 -14.81 -1.96 16.70
C ILE A 85 -16.24 -1.79 16.23
N LYS A 86 -17.17 -2.51 16.86
CA LYS A 86 -18.60 -2.46 16.53
C LYS A 86 -19.13 -1.03 16.53
N GLY A 87 -19.87 -0.65 15.48
CA GLY A 87 -20.42 0.68 15.34
C GLY A 87 -19.38 1.77 15.07
N PHE A 88 -18.13 1.38 14.74
CA PHE A 88 -17.09 2.32 14.38
C PHE A 88 -16.37 1.88 13.10
N VAL A 89 -15.33 1.04 13.17
CA VAL A 89 -14.51 0.68 11.99
C VAL A 89 -14.05 -0.78 12.01
N VAL A 90 -13.69 -1.27 10.81
CA VAL A 90 -12.87 -2.47 10.57
C VAL A 90 -11.59 -2.03 9.87
N GLN A 91 -10.41 -2.32 10.44
CA GLN A 91 -9.10 -1.90 9.94
C GLN A 91 -8.18 -3.10 9.70
N TRP A 92 -7.39 -3.03 8.61
CA TRP A 92 -6.36 -4.02 8.24
C TRP A 92 -5.19 -3.30 7.55
N GLY A 93 -4.16 -4.05 7.13
CA GLY A 93 -3.08 -3.50 6.29
C GLY A 93 -1.69 -3.58 6.91
N ILE A 94 -1.53 -4.23 8.06
CA ILE A 94 -0.22 -4.65 8.59
C ILE A 94 0.15 -5.95 7.90
N HIS A 95 1.28 -5.99 7.18
CA HIS A 95 1.64 -7.16 6.40
C HIS A 95 2.09 -8.32 7.28
N LYS A 96 1.81 -9.56 6.84
CA LYS A 96 2.19 -10.79 7.54
C LYS A 96 3.70 -10.95 7.75
N ASP A 97 4.51 -10.38 6.85
CA ASP A 97 5.96 -10.33 6.92
C ASP A 97 6.40 -8.93 7.40
N PRO A 98 7.09 -8.83 8.57
CA PRO A 98 7.58 -7.56 9.11
C PRO A 98 8.52 -6.81 8.17
N ALA A 99 9.31 -7.51 7.35
CA ALA A 99 10.22 -6.86 6.40
C ALA A 99 9.46 -6.12 5.31
N VAL A 100 8.30 -6.65 4.87
CA VAL A 100 7.41 -5.98 3.93
C VAL A 100 6.76 -4.77 4.60
N THR A 101 6.24 -4.91 5.83
CA THR A 101 5.70 -3.79 6.60
C THR A 101 6.72 -2.66 6.72
N ALA A 102 7.97 -2.96 7.14
CA ALA A 102 9.02 -1.95 7.30
C ALA A 102 9.33 -1.21 5.99
N ARG A 103 9.33 -1.91 4.84
CA ARG A 103 9.51 -1.30 3.52
C ARG A 103 8.40 -0.30 3.21
N TRP A 104 7.14 -0.67 3.46
CA TRP A 104 5.99 0.16 3.13
C TRP A 104 5.79 1.33 4.11
N ASN A 105 6.22 1.21 5.37
CA ASN A 105 6.12 2.30 6.36
C ASN A 105 6.88 3.56 5.93
N GLY A 106 7.95 3.44 5.12
CA GLY A 106 8.64 4.56 4.51
C GLY A 106 7.96 5.17 3.27
N MET A 107 6.92 4.53 2.74
CA MET A 107 6.25 4.89 1.49
C MET A 107 4.94 5.65 1.74
N VAL A 108 5.02 6.74 2.48
CA VAL A 108 3.85 7.59 2.79
C VAL A 108 3.28 8.27 1.55
N ILE A 109 1.97 8.51 1.56
CA ILE A 109 1.29 9.33 0.55
C ILE A 109 0.79 10.63 1.17
N PRO A 110 0.81 11.75 0.41
CA PRO A 110 0.18 13.00 0.84
C PRO A 110 -1.33 12.82 1.04
N ASP A 111 -1.91 13.68 1.87
CA ASP A 111 -3.34 13.66 2.13
C ASP A 111 -4.14 14.10 0.90
N ASP A 112 -5.25 13.42 0.66
CA ASP A 112 -6.29 13.87 -0.25
C ASP A 112 -7.25 14.82 0.47
N PRO A 113 -7.86 15.80 -0.24
CA PRO A 113 -8.97 16.56 0.31
C PRO A 113 -10.18 15.65 0.54
N VAL A 114 -10.90 15.88 1.64
CA VAL A 114 -12.14 15.15 1.94
C VAL A 114 -13.24 15.67 1.03
N LYS A 115 -13.67 14.87 0.06
CA LYS A 115 -14.78 15.16 -0.85
C LYS A 115 -16.04 14.41 -0.48
N GLU A 116 -15.89 13.20 0.04
CA GLU A 116 -16.97 12.35 0.48
C GLU A 116 -16.96 12.19 2.00
N SER A 117 -18.14 12.02 2.61
CA SER A 117 -18.25 11.84 4.05
C SER A 117 -18.01 10.39 4.47
N ASN A 118 -17.46 10.20 5.66
CA ASN A 118 -17.24 8.90 6.30
C ASN A 118 -18.56 8.27 6.75
N GLN A 119 -19.41 7.89 5.80
CA GLN A 119 -20.67 7.17 6.01
C GLN A 119 -20.40 5.66 6.16
N ARG A 120 -21.38 4.94 6.70
CA ARG A 120 -21.33 3.48 6.77
C ARG A 120 -21.00 2.86 5.40
N GLY A 121 -20.07 1.93 5.38
CA GLY A 121 -19.60 1.23 4.19
C GLY A 121 -18.48 1.94 3.43
N THR A 122 -18.21 3.23 3.66
CA THR A 122 -17.07 3.90 2.99
C THR A 122 -15.73 3.38 3.50
N ILE A 123 -14.72 3.39 2.62
CA ILE A 123 -13.35 2.97 2.90
C ILE A 123 -12.40 4.16 2.79
N THR A 124 -11.48 4.30 3.75
CA THR A 124 -10.46 5.34 3.79
C THR A 124 -9.19 4.84 4.46
N PHE A 125 -8.03 5.48 4.21
CA PHE A 125 -6.78 5.14 4.88
C PHE A 125 -6.69 5.71 6.29
N ALA A 126 -6.20 4.89 7.24
CA ALA A 126 -5.79 5.35 8.56
C ALA A 126 -4.57 6.28 8.46
N THR A 127 -4.36 7.10 9.50
CA THR A 127 -3.27 8.05 9.57
C THR A 127 -2.82 8.24 11.01
N SER A 128 -1.52 8.44 11.22
CA SER A 128 -0.91 8.88 12.49
C SER A 128 -0.71 10.40 12.55
N GLY A 129 -1.21 11.13 11.56
CA GLY A 129 -1.08 12.57 11.41
C GLY A 129 -1.07 12.97 9.94
N PRO A 130 -0.88 14.25 9.61
CA PRO A 130 -0.87 14.73 8.24
C PRO A 130 0.20 14.03 7.38
N ASN A 131 -0.19 13.57 6.18
CA ASN A 131 0.71 12.95 5.20
C ASN A 131 1.46 11.70 5.72
N THR A 132 0.80 10.88 6.54
CA THR A 132 1.39 9.64 7.10
C THR A 132 0.66 8.36 6.69
N ARG A 133 -0.22 8.43 5.70
CA ARG A 133 -0.93 7.26 5.18
C ARG A 133 0.02 6.33 4.43
N THR A 134 -0.08 5.02 4.69
CA THR A 134 0.75 4.00 4.05
C THR A 134 -0.09 2.87 3.44
N THR A 135 -0.41 1.83 4.23
CA THR A 135 -1.02 0.57 3.77
C THR A 135 -2.31 0.19 4.48
N GLU A 136 -2.71 0.93 5.52
CA GLU A 136 -3.79 0.54 6.42
C GLU A 136 -5.12 1.25 6.11
N PRO A 137 -6.03 0.65 5.34
CA PRO A 137 -7.37 1.17 5.18
C PRO A 137 -8.30 0.67 6.29
N PHE A 138 -9.43 1.36 6.44
CA PHE A 138 -10.54 0.89 7.24
C PHE A 138 -11.89 1.09 6.53
N ILE A 139 -12.86 0.23 6.85
CA ILE A 139 -14.27 0.39 6.46
C ILE A 139 -15.04 0.97 7.63
N ASN A 140 -15.88 1.97 7.38
CA ASN A 140 -16.78 2.54 8.36
C ASN A 140 -17.98 1.60 8.63
N LEU A 141 -18.18 1.17 9.87
CA LEU A 141 -19.33 0.34 10.30
C LEU A 141 -20.56 1.18 10.66
N ALA A 142 -20.41 2.49 10.77
CA ALA A 142 -21.46 3.46 11.05
C ALA A 142 -21.14 4.79 10.36
N ASP A 143 -22.05 5.76 10.47
CA ASP A 143 -21.81 7.12 10.01
C ASP A 143 -20.85 7.83 10.97
N ASN A 144 -19.59 7.95 10.53
CA ASN A 144 -18.49 8.52 11.28
C ASN A 144 -18.12 9.93 10.78
N LYS A 145 -19.10 10.77 10.49
CA LYS A 145 -18.91 12.13 9.93
C LYS A 145 -17.89 13.00 10.67
N ARG A 146 -17.66 12.73 11.97
CA ARG A 146 -16.60 13.41 12.74
C ARG A 146 -15.19 13.20 12.19
N LEU A 147 -15.00 12.17 11.38
CA LEU A 147 -13.71 11.87 10.72
C LEU A 147 -13.44 12.81 9.53
N ASP A 148 -14.47 13.40 8.94
CA ASP A 148 -14.34 14.32 7.80
C ASP A 148 -13.50 15.54 8.19
N ALA A 149 -13.81 16.16 9.33
CA ALA A 149 -13.07 17.31 9.87
C ALA A 149 -11.64 16.96 10.32
N ARG A 150 -11.32 15.67 10.42
CA ARG A 150 -9.98 15.16 10.78
C ARG A 150 -9.16 14.76 9.55
N GLY A 151 -9.67 15.01 8.34
CA GLY A 151 -8.96 14.76 7.09
C GLY A 151 -8.99 13.31 6.61
N PHE A 152 -9.88 12.46 7.12
CA PHE A 152 -10.06 11.11 6.58
C PHE A 152 -10.88 11.18 5.29
N ALA A 153 -10.23 11.00 4.15
CA ALA A 153 -10.82 11.11 2.83
C ALA A 153 -11.22 9.73 2.28
N PRO A 154 -12.53 9.39 2.19
CA PRO A 154 -12.98 8.17 1.56
C PRO A 154 -12.58 8.13 0.07
N PHE A 155 -12.15 6.95 -0.38
CA PHE A 155 -11.80 6.70 -1.79
C PHE A 155 -12.68 5.63 -2.44
N GLY A 156 -13.61 5.04 -1.69
CA GLY A 156 -14.51 4.00 -2.18
C GLY A 156 -15.52 3.57 -1.13
N LYS A 157 -16.30 2.56 -1.46
CA LYS A 157 -17.32 1.99 -0.57
C LYS A 157 -17.54 0.50 -0.83
N VAL A 158 -18.01 -0.23 0.18
CA VAL A 158 -18.54 -1.58 0.04
C VAL A 158 -19.86 -1.50 -0.73
N VAL A 159 -19.95 -2.19 -1.86
CA VAL A 159 -21.14 -2.25 -2.72
C VAL A 159 -21.88 -3.58 -2.61
N GLU A 160 -21.18 -4.64 -2.18
CA GLU A 160 -21.74 -5.98 -1.97
C GLU A 160 -21.10 -6.62 -0.71
N GLY A 161 -21.86 -7.37 0.07
CA GLY A 161 -21.33 -8.14 1.20
C GLY A 161 -21.09 -7.32 2.47
N MET A 162 -21.77 -6.17 2.67
CA MET A 162 -21.63 -5.40 3.91
C MET A 162 -22.03 -6.21 5.16
N GLU A 163 -22.96 -7.15 4.99
CA GLU A 163 -23.36 -8.11 6.06
C GLU A 163 -22.24 -9.12 6.40
N VAL A 164 -21.28 -9.37 5.51
CA VAL A 164 -20.07 -10.14 5.78
C VAL A 164 -19.12 -9.32 6.66
N VAL A 165 -18.93 -8.04 6.31
CA VAL A 165 -18.11 -7.12 7.09
C VAL A 165 -18.64 -6.98 8.52
N ASP A 166 -19.97 -6.93 8.71
CA ASP A 166 -20.60 -6.87 10.05
C ASP A 166 -20.37 -8.13 10.91
N LYS A 167 -20.10 -9.27 10.28
CA LYS A 167 -19.86 -10.56 10.97
C LYS A 167 -18.41 -10.76 11.40
N LEU A 168 -17.49 -9.87 10.99
CA LEU A 168 -16.09 -9.96 11.38
C LEU A 168 -15.95 -9.90 12.91
N TYR A 169 -15.04 -10.71 13.43
CA TYR A 169 -14.91 -10.89 14.87
C TYR A 169 -14.41 -9.61 15.57
N ALA A 170 -15.25 -9.04 16.41
CA ALA A 170 -15.00 -7.79 17.14
C ALA A 170 -14.68 -7.99 18.64
N GLY A 171 -14.48 -9.25 19.08
CA GLY A 171 -14.36 -9.53 20.53
C GLY A 171 -13.07 -9.06 21.17
N TYR A 172 -12.06 -8.67 20.38
CA TYR A 172 -10.82 -8.07 20.89
C TYR A 172 -10.86 -6.54 20.91
N GLY A 173 -11.71 -5.91 20.10
CA GLY A 173 -11.91 -4.45 20.09
C GLY A 173 -10.70 -3.65 19.65
N ASP A 174 -10.38 -2.60 20.41
CA ASP A 174 -9.24 -1.70 20.16
C ASP A 174 -7.95 -2.19 20.84
N GLY A 175 -6.81 -1.82 20.26
CA GLY A 175 -5.51 -2.07 20.88
C GLY A 175 -5.13 -1.05 21.95
N PRO A 176 -3.97 -1.24 22.63
CA PRO A 176 -3.46 -0.30 23.63
C PRO A 176 -3.27 1.12 23.05
N PRO A 177 -3.50 2.19 23.84
CA PRO A 177 -3.93 2.17 25.24
C PRO A 177 -5.46 2.13 25.43
N GLN A 178 -6.26 2.07 24.34
CA GLN A 178 -7.72 2.14 24.37
C GLN A 178 -8.38 0.81 24.73
N GLY A 179 -7.66 -0.32 24.60
CA GLY A 179 -8.16 -1.66 24.86
C GLY A 179 -7.04 -2.70 24.94
N GLU A 180 -7.45 -3.97 24.96
CA GLU A 180 -6.55 -5.13 25.08
C GLU A 180 -6.43 -5.91 23.75
N GLY A 181 -6.90 -5.33 22.65
CA GLY A 181 -6.78 -5.90 21.31
C GLY A 181 -5.33 -5.86 20.78
N VAL A 182 -5.21 -6.00 19.47
CA VAL A 182 -3.91 -6.07 18.80
C VAL A 182 -3.10 -4.78 19.03
N ASP A 183 -1.92 -4.93 19.59
CA ASP A 183 -0.90 -3.88 19.65
C ASP A 183 -0.28 -3.75 18.25
N GLN A 184 -0.56 -2.64 17.57
CA GLN A 184 -0.12 -2.42 16.18
C GLN A 184 1.40 -2.47 16.05
N SER A 185 2.15 -1.88 16.99
CA SER A 185 3.61 -1.89 16.95
C SER A 185 4.18 -3.30 17.03
N LYS A 186 3.56 -4.19 17.83
CA LYS A 186 3.96 -5.60 17.88
C LYS A 186 3.56 -6.34 16.62
N ALA A 187 2.38 -6.07 16.09
CA ALA A 187 1.95 -6.67 14.82
C ALA A 187 2.86 -6.25 13.66
N GLU A 188 3.28 -5.00 13.58
CA GLU A 188 4.27 -4.52 12.61
C GLU A 188 5.64 -5.20 12.75
N ALA A 189 6.08 -5.42 14.00
CA ALA A 189 7.39 -6.02 14.30
C ALA A 189 7.43 -7.53 14.15
N GLN A 190 6.30 -8.24 14.29
CA GLN A 190 6.24 -9.70 14.36
C GLN A 190 5.29 -10.34 13.33
N GLY A 191 4.51 -9.53 12.61
CA GLY A 191 3.60 -9.99 11.58
C GLY A 191 2.49 -10.92 12.09
N ASN A 192 2.08 -11.87 11.24
CA ASN A 192 1.01 -12.80 11.57
C ASN A 192 1.36 -13.72 12.76
N GLU A 193 2.63 -14.01 13.02
CA GLU A 193 3.04 -14.85 14.16
C GLU A 193 2.51 -14.30 15.49
N TYR A 194 2.65 -12.99 15.71
CA TYR A 194 2.09 -12.32 16.89
C TYR A 194 0.56 -12.41 16.94
N ILE A 195 -0.11 -12.16 15.81
CA ILE A 195 -1.57 -12.15 15.74
C ILE A 195 -2.13 -13.54 15.98
N GLU A 196 -1.60 -14.57 15.31
CA GLU A 196 -2.06 -15.96 15.44
C GLU A 196 -1.85 -16.52 16.85
N GLY A 197 -0.71 -16.19 17.47
CA GLY A 197 -0.39 -16.65 18.82
C GLY A 197 -1.22 -15.99 19.93
N ARG A 198 -1.72 -14.78 19.73
CA ARG A 198 -2.38 -13.99 20.78
C ARG A 198 -3.87 -13.74 20.50
N PHE A 199 -4.29 -13.73 19.22
CA PHE A 199 -5.61 -13.33 18.77
C PHE A 199 -6.23 -14.34 17.79
N PRO A 200 -6.29 -15.65 18.11
CA PRO A 200 -6.63 -16.72 17.17
C PRO A 200 -8.06 -16.68 16.62
N ARG A 201 -8.92 -15.79 17.15
CA ARG A 201 -10.30 -15.64 16.69
C ARG A 201 -10.49 -14.54 15.66
N LEU A 202 -9.44 -13.78 15.35
CA LEU A 202 -9.54 -12.73 14.31
C LEU A 202 -9.83 -13.35 12.95
N ASP A 203 -10.67 -12.69 12.21
CA ASP A 203 -10.91 -13.00 10.81
C ASP A 203 -9.85 -12.42 9.92
N LYS A 204 -9.63 -13.04 8.75
CA LYS A 204 -8.63 -12.60 7.80
C LYS A 204 -9.13 -12.52 6.37
N ILE A 205 -8.46 -11.71 5.58
CA ILE A 205 -8.54 -11.68 4.13
C ILE A 205 -7.78 -12.92 3.62
N VAL A 206 -8.43 -13.77 2.84
CA VAL A 206 -7.79 -14.87 2.14
C VAL A 206 -7.12 -14.34 0.87
N THR A 207 -7.88 -13.56 0.07
CA THR A 207 -7.36 -12.88 -1.10
C THR A 207 -8.09 -11.55 -1.33
N ALA A 208 -7.37 -10.58 -1.95
CA ALA A 208 -7.95 -9.36 -2.49
C ALA A 208 -7.57 -9.23 -3.97
N ARG A 209 -8.56 -9.09 -4.87
CA ARG A 209 -8.34 -9.08 -6.32
C ARG A 209 -9.13 -7.98 -7.01
N LEU A 210 -8.48 -7.33 -7.97
CA LEU A 210 -9.20 -6.49 -8.93
C LEU A 210 -10.19 -7.34 -9.72
N GLU A 211 -11.44 -6.89 -9.82
CA GLU A 211 -12.41 -7.51 -10.72
C GLU A 211 -12.15 -7.08 -12.16
N PRO A 212 -12.42 -7.96 -13.15
CA PRO A 212 -12.36 -7.57 -14.56
C PRO A 212 -13.25 -6.36 -14.85
N ALA A 213 -12.80 -5.46 -15.72
CA ALA A 213 -13.62 -4.33 -16.16
C ALA A 213 -14.94 -4.84 -16.78
N GLY A 214 -16.07 -4.39 -16.24
CA GLY A 214 -17.40 -4.79 -16.71
C GLY A 214 -18.04 -5.96 -15.95
N ALA A 215 -17.44 -6.49 -14.90
CA ALA A 215 -18.13 -7.39 -13.97
C ALA A 215 -19.30 -6.62 -13.31
N LYS A 216 -20.54 -7.14 -13.54
CA LYS A 216 -21.79 -6.62 -12.96
C LYS A 216 -22.19 -7.49 -11.80
#